data_d5704717816f9947523a6219c61d71ef
#
_entry.id   d5704717816f9947523a6219c61d71ef
#
_cell.length_a   1.000
_cell.length_b   1.000
_cell.length_c   1.000
_cell.angle_alpha   90.00
_cell.angle_beta   90.00
_cell.angle_gamma   90.00
#
_symmetry.space_group_name_H-M   'P 1'
#
loop_
_entity.id
_entity.type
_entity.pdbx_description
1 polymer ?
#
loop_
_entity_poly.entity_id
_entity_poly.type
_entity_poly.pdbx_seq_one_letter_code
_entity_poly.pdbx_strand_id
1 'polypeptide(L)'
;MKGMLRMGLVAVAALAAACAPRERTLVLLSTNDMHAKIQRFPQLAAAVGACRDTARLVVLVDAGDRWTGNAYVDMAPTPGMPMIALMNELGYDVATLGNHEFDHGQAFLGRMIDSMDFEVVCANVVSDTCTFPQLPPYTIVDRDGIRIGFVGVVTNYEGPG
;
A
#
# COMPACT_ATOMS: atom_id res chain seq x y z
N MET A 1 23.64 1.35 56.26
CA MET A 1 24.10 0.65 55.03
C MET A 1 23.05 -0.26 54.35
N LYS A 2 22.08 -0.88 55.07
CA LYS A 2 21.06 -1.76 54.44
C LYS A 2 20.00 -1.01 53.57
N GLY A 3 19.76 0.27 53.83
CA GLY A 3 18.79 1.06 53.03
C GLY A 3 19.31 1.52 51.66
N MET A 4 20.59 1.88 51.57
CA MET A 4 21.20 2.32 50.29
C MET A 4 21.34 1.18 49.29
N LEU A 5 21.55 -0.05 49.73
CA LEU A 5 21.69 -1.22 48.85
C LEU A 5 20.33 -1.58 48.20
N ARG A 6 19.22 -1.42 48.96
CA ARG A 6 17.89 -1.68 48.43
C ARG A 6 17.43 -0.64 47.37
N MET A 7 17.78 0.64 47.53
CA MET A 7 17.49 1.69 46.55
C MET A 7 18.29 1.48 45.27
N GLY A 8 19.55 1.06 45.35
CA GLY A 8 20.39 0.75 44.18
C GLY A 8 19.84 -0.42 43.37
N LEU A 9 19.33 -1.46 44.01
CA LEU A 9 18.80 -2.66 43.34
C LEU A 9 17.48 -2.34 42.62
N VAL A 10 16.61 -1.51 43.21
CA VAL A 10 15.36 -1.06 42.58
C VAL A 10 15.61 -0.16 41.37
N ALA A 11 16.62 0.73 41.45
CA ALA A 11 16.99 1.59 40.33
C ALA A 11 17.57 0.80 39.16
N VAL A 12 18.41 -0.20 39.40
CA VAL A 12 18.97 -1.08 38.35
C VAL A 12 17.89 -1.95 37.70
N ALA A 13 16.93 -2.47 38.49
CA ALA A 13 15.78 -3.22 37.94
C ALA A 13 14.88 -2.36 37.10
N ALA A 14 14.65 -1.09 37.48
CA ALA A 14 13.85 -0.13 36.69
C ALA A 14 14.52 0.26 35.36
N LEU A 15 15.86 0.40 35.33
CA LEU A 15 16.61 0.64 34.11
C LEU A 15 16.62 -0.59 33.18
N ALA A 16 16.69 -1.79 33.71
CA ALA A 16 16.65 -3.03 32.92
C ALA A 16 15.25 -3.23 32.27
N ALA A 17 14.17 -2.88 32.97
CA ALA A 17 12.83 -2.93 32.43
C ALA A 17 12.59 -1.87 31.32
N ALA A 18 13.27 -0.73 31.36
CA ALA A 18 13.19 0.31 30.33
C ALA A 18 13.90 -0.09 29.01
N CYS A 19 14.81 -1.07 29.04
CA CYS A 19 15.53 -1.58 27.88
C CYS A 19 14.93 -2.86 27.27
N ALA A 20 13.80 -3.35 27.80
CA ALA A 20 13.15 -4.52 27.20
C ALA A 20 12.61 -4.16 25.82
N PRO A 21 12.84 -4.98 24.76
CA PRO A 21 12.29 -4.74 23.45
C PRO A 21 10.75 -4.71 23.56
N ARG A 22 10.17 -3.59 23.14
CA ARG A 22 8.73 -3.43 23.15
C ARG A 22 8.19 -4.09 21.90
N GLU A 23 7.41 -5.15 22.05
CA GLU A 23 6.68 -5.72 20.92
C GLU A 23 5.81 -4.65 20.27
N ARG A 24 5.87 -4.58 18.95
CA ARG A 24 5.04 -3.69 18.14
C ARG A 24 4.28 -4.53 17.14
N THR A 25 2.99 -4.31 17.06
CA THR A 25 2.13 -4.97 16.09
C THR A 25 1.91 -4.03 14.91
N LEU A 26 2.25 -4.50 13.72
CA LEU A 26 1.92 -3.88 12.45
C LEU A 26 0.80 -4.69 11.80
N VAL A 27 -0.23 -4.02 11.33
CA VAL A 27 -1.31 -4.61 10.51
C VAL A 27 -1.05 -4.25 9.06
N LEU A 28 -0.84 -5.25 8.22
CA LEU A 28 -0.76 -5.10 6.77
C LEU A 28 -2.09 -5.54 6.16
N LEU A 29 -2.75 -4.63 5.47
CA LEU A 29 -3.98 -4.86 4.70
C LEU A 29 -3.63 -4.85 3.22
N SER A 30 -4.13 -5.81 2.49
CA SER A 30 -3.89 -5.92 1.05
C SER A 30 -5.19 -6.14 0.29
N THR A 31 -5.32 -5.46 -0.84
CA THR A 31 -6.32 -5.74 -1.88
C THR A 31 -5.64 -6.23 -3.14
N ASN A 32 -6.37 -6.98 -3.95
CA ASN A 32 -5.99 -7.39 -5.30
C ASN A 32 -7.23 -7.75 -6.09
N ASP A 33 -7.15 -7.74 -7.40
CA ASP A 33 -8.23 -8.14 -8.32
C ASP A 33 -9.57 -7.45 -8.00
N MET A 34 -9.52 -6.16 -7.69
CA MET A 34 -10.72 -5.41 -7.36
C MET A 34 -11.65 -5.24 -8.55
N HIS A 35 -11.09 -5.20 -9.79
CA HIS A 35 -11.87 -5.15 -11.03
C HIS A 35 -13.01 -4.14 -10.98
N ALA A 36 -12.69 -2.92 -10.58
CA ALA A 36 -13.60 -1.79 -10.51
C ALA A 36 -14.89 -2.04 -9.69
N LYS A 37 -14.86 -2.96 -8.71
CA LYS A 37 -16.02 -3.28 -7.86
C LYS A 37 -16.31 -2.18 -6.83
N ILE A 38 -16.57 -0.95 -7.31
CA ILE A 38 -16.81 0.24 -6.47
C ILE A 38 -17.93 0.04 -5.45
N GLN A 39 -18.92 -0.78 -5.75
CA GLN A 39 -20.02 -1.10 -4.83
C GLN A 39 -19.56 -1.85 -3.56
N ARG A 40 -18.34 -2.39 -3.54
CA ARG A 40 -17.73 -3.04 -2.38
C ARG A 40 -16.88 -2.08 -1.54
N PHE A 41 -16.61 -0.90 -2.07
CA PHE A 41 -15.73 0.07 -1.42
C PHE A 41 -16.21 0.51 -0.02
N PRO A 42 -17.53 0.70 0.24
CA PRO A 42 -17.99 1.00 1.59
C PRO A 42 -17.64 -0.07 2.63
N GLN A 43 -17.71 -1.35 2.25
CA GLN A 43 -17.32 -2.45 3.14
C GLN A 43 -15.81 -2.48 3.38
N LEU A 44 -15.02 -2.24 2.32
CA LEU A 44 -13.56 -2.14 2.43
C LEU A 44 -13.18 -0.96 3.34
N ALA A 45 -13.77 0.22 3.14
CA ALA A 45 -13.52 1.39 3.96
C ALA A 45 -13.85 1.16 5.43
N ALA A 46 -14.98 0.49 5.72
CA ALA A 46 -15.35 0.11 7.07
C ALA A 46 -14.34 -0.85 7.73
N ALA A 47 -13.85 -1.84 6.97
CA ALA A 47 -12.85 -2.79 7.46
C ALA A 47 -11.51 -2.11 7.74
N VAL A 48 -11.04 -1.25 6.82
CA VAL A 48 -9.81 -0.46 7.00
C VAL A 48 -9.94 0.48 8.20
N GLY A 49 -11.09 1.18 8.34
CA GLY A 49 -11.38 2.04 9.47
C GLY A 49 -11.30 1.30 10.80
N ALA A 50 -11.96 0.15 10.91
CA ALA A 50 -11.93 -0.68 12.12
C ALA A 50 -10.50 -1.14 12.49
N CYS A 51 -9.65 -1.43 11.49
CA CYS A 51 -8.25 -1.73 11.74
C CYS A 51 -7.48 -0.50 12.25
N ARG A 52 -7.70 0.67 11.65
CA ARG A 52 -7.06 1.92 12.06
C ARG A 52 -7.49 2.40 13.44
N ASP A 53 -8.72 2.10 13.85
CA ASP A 53 -9.23 2.43 15.18
C ASP A 53 -8.61 1.56 16.29
N THR A 54 -8.18 0.34 15.96
CA THR A 54 -7.70 -0.64 16.94
C THR A 54 -6.20 -0.88 16.89
N ALA A 55 -5.56 -0.67 15.75
CA ALA A 55 -4.13 -0.87 15.55
C ALA A 55 -3.41 0.47 15.35
N ARG A 56 -2.31 0.65 16.08
CA ARG A 56 -1.49 1.85 15.99
C ARG A 56 -0.77 1.99 14.64
N LEU A 57 -0.37 0.86 14.07
CA LEU A 57 0.41 0.81 12.83
C LEU A 57 -0.35 0.00 11.79
N VAL A 58 -0.86 0.67 10.77
CA VAL A 58 -1.58 0.05 9.66
C VAL A 58 -0.91 0.51 8.36
N VAL A 59 -0.70 -0.44 7.45
CA VAL A 59 -0.27 -0.19 6.08
C VAL A 59 -1.28 -0.84 5.14
N LEU A 60 -1.75 -0.09 4.16
CA LEU A 60 -2.74 -0.53 3.17
C LEU A 60 -2.10 -0.56 1.79
N VAL A 61 -2.08 -1.74 1.17
CA VAL A 61 -1.45 -1.92 -0.14
C VAL A 61 -2.40 -2.56 -1.15
N ASP A 62 -2.06 -2.43 -2.45
CA ASP A 62 -2.80 -3.03 -3.53
C ASP A 62 -1.87 -3.83 -4.45
N ALA A 63 -2.26 -5.05 -4.78
CA ALA A 63 -1.47 -5.97 -5.61
C ALA A 63 -1.82 -5.92 -7.10
N GLY A 64 -2.64 -4.96 -7.55
CA GLY A 64 -2.97 -4.73 -8.95
C GLY A 64 -4.36 -5.23 -9.35
N ASP A 65 -4.68 -5.09 -10.64
CA ASP A 65 -5.97 -5.36 -11.26
C ASP A 65 -7.11 -4.58 -10.60
N ARG A 66 -6.89 -3.26 -10.40
CA ARG A 66 -7.81 -2.39 -9.67
C ARG A 66 -8.95 -1.84 -10.49
N TRP A 67 -8.73 -1.55 -11.76
CA TRP A 67 -9.76 -1.04 -12.68
C TRP A 67 -10.08 -2.06 -13.77
N THR A 68 -11.06 -1.73 -14.65
CA THR A 68 -11.70 -2.58 -15.64
C THR A 68 -12.56 -3.72 -15.06
N GLY A 69 -13.77 -3.83 -15.63
CA GLY A 69 -14.75 -4.86 -15.25
C GLY A 69 -16.05 -4.33 -14.63
N ASN A 70 -16.23 -2.99 -14.58
CA ASN A 70 -17.47 -2.37 -14.12
C ASN A 70 -17.83 -1.18 -15.02
N ALA A 71 -18.99 -1.23 -15.66
CA ALA A 71 -19.43 -0.22 -16.62
C ALA A 71 -19.42 1.22 -16.06
N TYR A 72 -19.70 1.44 -14.78
CA TYR A 72 -19.65 2.77 -14.17
C TYR A 72 -18.23 3.34 -14.10
N VAL A 73 -17.24 2.49 -13.98
CA VAL A 73 -15.82 2.88 -13.94
C VAL A 73 -15.25 2.94 -15.36
N ASP A 74 -15.58 1.93 -16.19
CA ASP A 74 -15.04 1.79 -17.53
C ASP A 74 -15.57 2.85 -18.49
N MET A 75 -16.82 3.31 -18.28
CA MET A 75 -17.49 4.36 -19.08
C MET A 75 -17.42 5.76 -18.44
N ALA A 76 -16.68 5.92 -17.36
CA ALA A 76 -16.44 7.24 -16.78
C ALA A 76 -15.73 8.16 -17.78
N PRO A 77 -15.86 9.50 -17.69
CA PRO A 77 -15.15 10.44 -18.57
C PRO A 77 -13.64 10.19 -18.62
N THR A 78 -13.07 9.71 -17.53
CA THR A 78 -11.72 9.12 -17.48
C THR A 78 -11.88 7.71 -16.89
N PRO A 79 -11.81 6.65 -17.71
CA PRO A 79 -11.93 5.28 -17.23
C PRO A 79 -10.95 4.99 -16.08
N GLY A 80 -11.35 4.21 -15.09
CA GLY A 80 -10.50 3.88 -13.93
C GLY A 80 -10.42 4.98 -12.84
N MET A 81 -10.59 6.26 -13.19
CA MET A 81 -10.45 7.37 -12.23
C MET A 81 -11.35 7.25 -10.99
N PRO A 82 -12.61 6.76 -11.07
CA PRO A 82 -13.42 6.56 -9.88
C PRO A 82 -12.78 5.62 -8.85
N MET A 83 -12.05 4.57 -9.30
CA MET A 83 -11.32 3.69 -8.38
C MET A 83 -10.15 4.39 -7.72
N ILE A 84 -9.36 5.13 -8.52
CA ILE A 84 -8.19 5.87 -7.99
C ILE A 84 -8.65 6.91 -6.96
N ALA A 85 -9.70 7.66 -7.25
CA ALA A 85 -10.23 8.66 -6.30
C ALA A 85 -10.64 8.02 -4.97
N LEU A 86 -11.29 6.85 -5.00
CA LEU A 86 -11.66 6.11 -3.79
C LEU A 86 -10.43 5.55 -3.06
N MET A 87 -9.42 5.10 -3.78
CA MET A 87 -8.18 4.59 -3.19
C MET A 87 -7.35 5.71 -2.55
N ASN A 88 -7.26 6.89 -3.20
CA ASN A 88 -6.62 8.08 -2.64
C ASN A 88 -7.32 8.49 -1.34
N GLU A 89 -8.65 8.60 -1.34
CA GLU A 89 -9.44 8.97 -0.16
C GLU A 89 -9.30 7.95 0.97
N LEU A 90 -9.23 6.66 0.64
CA LEU A 90 -9.02 5.60 1.64
C LEU A 90 -7.59 5.59 2.19
N GLY A 91 -6.65 6.27 1.54
CA GLY A 91 -5.26 6.39 1.97
C GLY A 91 -4.50 5.07 1.81
N TYR A 92 -4.40 4.58 0.60
CA TYR A 92 -3.44 3.54 0.25
C TYR A 92 -2.01 4.05 0.41
N ASP A 93 -1.10 3.16 0.71
CA ASP A 93 0.33 3.48 0.90
C ASP A 93 1.16 3.10 -0.31
N VAL A 94 0.94 1.89 -0.83
CA VAL A 94 1.72 1.33 -1.94
C VAL A 94 0.82 0.49 -2.83
N ALA A 95 1.07 0.52 -4.12
CA ALA A 95 0.46 -0.39 -5.08
C ALA A 95 1.51 -0.96 -6.06
N THR A 96 1.18 -2.11 -6.66
CA THR A 96 1.89 -2.60 -7.84
C THR A 96 0.95 -2.64 -9.04
N LEU A 97 1.45 -3.08 -10.19
CA LEU A 97 0.65 -3.28 -11.39
C LEU A 97 0.17 -4.73 -11.47
N GLY A 98 -1.05 -4.92 -11.97
CA GLY A 98 -1.53 -6.17 -12.52
C GLY A 98 -1.56 -6.11 -14.05
N ASN A 99 -2.06 -7.14 -14.72
CA ASN A 99 -2.14 -7.14 -16.17
C ASN A 99 -3.22 -6.19 -16.71
N HIS A 100 -4.31 -6.00 -15.98
CA HIS A 100 -5.40 -5.10 -16.37
C HIS A 100 -5.06 -3.61 -16.25
N GLU A 101 -3.97 -3.25 -15.61
CA GLU A 101 -3.48 -1.87 -15.64
C GLU A 101 -3.08 -1.43 -17.05
N PHE A 102 -2.78 -2.37 -17.95
CA PHE A 102 -2.36 -2.10 -19.34
C PHE A 102 -3.50 -2.11 -20.36
N ASP A 103 -4.74 -2.40 -19.99
CA ASP A 103 -5.89 -2.54 -20.88
C ASP A 103 -6.14 -1.32 -21.80
N HIS A 104 -5.84 -0.13 -21.30
CA HIS A 104 -6.00 1.13 -22.05
C HIS A 104 -4.66 1.68 -22.61
N GLY A 105 -3.61 0.86 -22.56
CA GLY A 105 -2.29 1.19 -23.08
C GLY A 105 -1.43 2.05 -22.15
N GLN A 106 -0.15 2.12 -22.48
CA GLN A 106 0.89 2.69 -21.61
C GLN A 106 0.71 4.18 -21.31
N ALA A 107 0.35 4.97 -22.32
CA ALA A 107 0.16 6.42 -22.13
C ALA A 107 -1.03 6.74 -21.22
N PHE A 108 -2.06 5.90 -21.24
CA PHE A 108 -3.18 6.00 -20.31
C PHE A 108 -2.72 5.64 -18.89
N LEU A 109 -2.03 4.52 -18.73
CA LEU A 109 -1.49 4.07 -17.44
C LEU A 109 -0.59 5.13 -16.79
N GLY A 110 0.29 5.78 -17.57
CA GLY A 110 1.13 6.86 -17.06
C GLY A 110 0.31 7.99 -16.42
N ARG A 111 -0.73 8.48 -17.11
CA ARG A 111 -1.61 9.52 -16.55
C ARG A 111 -2.37 9.07 -15.31
N MET A 112 -2.74 7.79 -15.25
CA MET A 112 -3.42 7.23 -14.08
C MET A 112 -2.48 7.15 -12.87
N ILE A 113 -1.22 6.77 -13.08
CA ILE A 113 -0.20 6.77 -12.03
C ILE A 113 0.04 8.18 -11.49
N ASP A 114 0.10 9.20 -12.37
CA ASP A 114 0.25 10.60 -11.98
C ASP A 114 -0.91 11.13 -11.11
N SER A 115 -2.06 10.42 -11.13
CA SER A 115 -3.26 10.76 -10.35
C SER A 115 -3.35 10.02 -9.02
N MET A 116 -2.39 9.14 -8.71
CA MET A 116 -2.36 8.38 -7.46
C MET A 116 -1.59 9.14 -6.39
N ASP A 117 -2.15 9.24 -5.20
CA ASP A 117 -1.52 9.86 -4.03
C ASP A 117 -0.66 8.86 -3.24
N PHE A 118 -0.48 7.65 -3.76
CA PHE A 118 0.30 6.56 -3.16
C PHE A 118 1.39 6.06 -4.10
N GLU A 119 2.40 5.43 -3.54
CA GLU A 119 3.55 4.92 -4.31
C GLU A 119 3.16 3.75 -5.20
N VAL A 120 3.59 3.78 -6.48
CA VAL A 120 3.44 2.65 -7.39
C VAL A 120 4.81 2.07 -7.69
N VAL A 121 4.98 0.77 -7.44
CA VAL A 121 6.24 0.07 -7.62
C VAL A 121 6.07 -1.13 -8.56
N CYS A 122 7.04 -1.34 -9.47
CA CYS A 122 7.06 -2.54 -10.31
C CYS A 122 8.48 -2.84 -10.78
N ALA A 123 9.04 -3.96 -10.37
CA ALA A 123 10.43 -4.31 -10.60
C ALA A 123 10.70 -4.93 -11.98
N ASN A 124 9.69 -5.53 -12.59
CA ASN A 124 9.85 -6.30 -13.85
C ASN A 124 9.20 -5.64 -15.07
N VAL A 125 8.78 -4.38 -14.95
CA VAL A 125 8.36 -3.55 -16.10
C VAL A 125 9.47 -2.57 -16.41
N VAL A 126 9.97 -2.64 -17.64
CA VAL A 126 10.96 -1.71 -18.17
C VAL A 126 10.31 -0.88 -19.26
N SER A 127 10.29 0.44 -19.10
CA SER A 127 9.81 1.35 -20.12
C SER A 127 10.98 1.78 -21.00
N ASP A 128 10.87 1.55 -22.30
CA ASP A 128 11.80 2.01 -23.34
C ASP A 128 11.28 3.24 -24.11
N THR A 129 10.08 3.68 -23.79
CA THR A 129 9.42 4.83 -24.41
C THR A 129 9.14 5.94 -23.40
N CYS A 130 9.11 7.19 -23.88
CA CYS A 130 8.80 8.35 -23.03
C CYS A 130 7.32 8.48 -22.63
N THR A 131 6.49 7.50 -22.94
CA THR A 131 5.02 7.55 -22.73
C THR A 131 4.58 6.93 -21.41
N PHE A 132 5.46 6.22 -20.76
CA PHE A 132 5.21 5.55 -19.50
C PHE A 132 6.40 5.82 -18.54
N PRO A 133 6.17 6.29 -17.30
CA PRO A 133 7.27 6.51 -16.38
C PRO A 133 7.93 5.20 -15.97
N GLN A 134 9.26 5.18 -15.89
CA GLN A 134 9.95 4.05 -15.28
C GLN A 134 9.61 4.02 -13.79
N LEU A 135 8.94 2.96 -13.36
CA LEU A 135 8.54 2.80 -11.96
C LEU A 135 9.73 2.35 -11.10
N PRO A 136 9.78 2.77 -9.84
CA PRO A 136 10.73 2.23 -8.89
C PRO A 136 10.45 0.72 -8.67
N PRO A 137 11.50 -0.10 -8.55
CA PRO A 137 11.32 -1.54 -8.34
C PRO A 137 10.77 -1.85 -6.93
N TYR A 138 10.98 -0.96 -5.98
CA TYR A 138 10.54 -1.08 -4.60
C TYR A 138 10.39 0.30 -3.96
N THR A 139 9.69 0.33 -2.83
CA THR A 139 9.66 1.48 -1.92
C THR A 139 9.79 1.03 -0.47
N ILE A 140 10.08 1.97 0.42
CA ILE A 140 10.16 1.72 1.87
C ILE A 140 9.19 2.64 2.58
N VAL A 141 8.19 2.06 3.20
CA VAL A 141 7.24 2.76 4.07
C VAL A 141 7.75 2.73 5.50
N ASP A 142 7.88 3.90 6.12
CA ASP A 142 8.18 4.02 7.56
C ASP A 142 6.89 4.23 8.34
N ARG A 143 6.70 3.42 9.36
CA ARG A 143 5.61 3.56 10.31
C ARG A 143 6.17 3.55 11.72
N ASP A 144 6.31 4.73 12.31
CA ASP A 144 6.80 4.92 13.69
C ASP A 144 8.16 4.24 13.92
N GLY A 145 9.07 4.34 12.95
CA GLY A 145 10.42 3.76 12.97
C GLY A 145 10.48 2.28 12.58
N ILE A 146 9.37 1.65 12.18
CA ILE A 146 9.38 0.35 11.51
C ILE A 146 9.45 0.58 10.01
N ARG A 147 10.53 0.15 9.38
CA ARG A 147 10.77 0.27 7.94
C ARG A 147 10.34 -1.01 7.24
N ILE A 148 9.38 -0.89 6.32
CA ILE A 148 8.80 -2.00 5.57
C ILE A 148 9.12 -1.79 4.10
N GLY A 149 9.85 -2.74 3.49
CA GLY A 149 10.13 -2.74 2.05
C GLY A 149 9.03 -3.44 1.27
N PHE A 150 8.55 -2.79 0.20
CA PHE A 150 7.59 -3.36 -0.74
C PHE A 150 8.24 -3.45 -2.11
N VAL A 151 8.22 -4.64 -2.70
CA VAL A 151 8.68 -4.91 -4.07
C VAL A 151 7.45 -5.28 -4.89
N GLY A 152 7.23 -4.59 -6.00
CA GLY A 152 6.14 -4.90 -6.94
C GLY A 152 6.63 -5.78 -8.08
N VAL A 153 5.78 -6.71 -8.51
CA VAL A 153 5.97 -7.50 -9.72
C VAL A 153 4.61 -7.73 -10.39
N VAL A 154 4.60 -7.77 -11.70
CA VAL A 154 3.42 -8.09 -12.50
C VAL A 154 3.69 -9.38 -13.29
N THR A 155 2.62 -10.13 -13.59
CA THR A 155 2.73 -11.30 -14.46
C THR A 155 3.25 -10.91 -15.83
N ASN A 156 4.07 -11.77 -16.44
CA ASN A 156 4.51 -11.61 -17.82
C ASN A 156 3.34 -11.99 -18.73
N TYR A 157 2.51 -10.99 -19.10
CA TYR A 157 1.42 -11.17 -20.05
C TYR A 157 1.94 -10.87 -21.45
N GLU A 158 2.23 -11.91 -22.20
CA GLU A 158 2.37 -11.80 -23.64
C GLU A 158 0.95 -11.68 -24.22
N GLY A 159 0.48 -10.44 -24.39
CA GLY A 159 -0.76 -10.18 -25.11
C GLY A 159 -0.69 -10.76 -26.53
N PRO A 160 -1.82 -11.02 -27.18
CA PRO A 160 -1.79 -11.38 -28.58
C PRO A 160 -1.11 -10.24 -29.34
N GLY A 161 0.03 -10.58 -29.99
CA GLY A 161 0.81 -9.69 -30.82
C GLY A 161 0.06 -9.23 -32.09
#